data_2ef7b489e48d9878b39185c0654a36fb
#
_entry.id   2ef7b489e48d9878b39185c0654a36fb
#
_cell.length_a   1.000
_cell.length_b   1.000
_cell.length_c   1.000
_cell.angle_alpha   90.00
_cell.angle_beta   90.00
_cell.angle_gamma   90.00
#
_symmetry.space_group_name_H-M   'P 1'
#
loop_
_entity.id
_entity.type
_entity.pdbx_description
1 polymer ?
#
loop_
_entity_poly.entity_id
_entity_poly.type
_entity_poly.pdbx_seq_one_letter_code
_entity_poly.pdbx_strand_id
1 'polypeptide(L)'
;MARVGGIWNGPRLMNFRLRAALFLSVLSWLPGAVGAVARPAEAPNIIFIMADDLGYGDLRCYGQKVIRTPRLDRMAEEGIRFTQCYAGSTVCAPSRSVLMTGRHTGHTTVRGNFGVGGVKGLGGGKGRVPLRAGDVTIAEVLKEAGYLTGMTGKWGLGEPDTTGHPNAQGFDNWFGFLNQRRAHNHYAGYLWRGREKVVLPGNNGGREEQYTHDLFTGFALDFVRRNQDRRFFLYLPYCVPRASYQFPPGNHGYQGRGWQKNEMSHAAMVSRLDRDVGRLLDLLDELSLSEKTVVFFCSDNG
;
A
#
# COMPACT_ATOMS: atom_id res chain seq x y z
N MET A 1 58.72 -21.91 -21.77
CA MET A 1 59.91 -22.01 -20.86
C MET A 1 59.40 -21.50 -19.52
N ALA A 2 59.37 -22.20 -18.45
CA ALA A 2 60.07 -23.18 -17.71
C ALA A 2 59.06 -23.99 -16.85
N ARG A 3 59.23 -25.31 -16.80
CA ARG A 3 58.60 -26.23 -15.84
C ARG A 3 59.32 -26.13 -14.50
N VAL A 4 58.60 -26.23 -13.38
CA VAL A 4 59.18 -26.75 -12.11
C VAL A 4 58.19 -27.75 -11.55
N GLY A 5 58.62 -29.00 -11.46
CA GLY A 5 57.96 -30.10 -10.80
C GLY A 5 58.32 -30.13 -9.32
N GLY A 6 57.39 -30.54 -8.49
CA GLY A 6 57.57 -30.81 -7.08
C GLY A 6 56.95 -32.15 -6.70
N ILE A 7 57.82 -33.09 -6.29
CA ILE A 7 57.52 -34.46 -5.91
C ILE A 7 56.93 -34.48 -4.50
N TRP A 8 55.79 -35.14 -4.31
CA TRP A 8 55.21 -35.43 -2.99
C TRP A 8 55.63 -36.82 -2.50
N ASN A 9 56.38 -36.87 -1.40
CA ASN A 9 56.64 -38.08 -0.64
C ASN A 9 55.70 -38.20 0.55
N GLY A 10 54.87 -39.26 0.60
CA GLY A 10 54.01 -39.57 1.72
C GLY A 10 54.71 -40.12 2.95
N PRO A 11 54.27 -39.96 4.16
CA PRO A 11 54.81 -40.61 5.35
C PRO A 11 54.07 -41.91 5.69
N ARG A 12 54.93 -42.77 6.19
CA ARG A 12 54.81 -44.19 6.58
C ARG A 12 53.72 -44.40 7.68
N LEU A 13 53.01 -45.52 7.56
CA LEU A 13 52.24 -46.18 8.61
C LEU A 13 53.13 -46.58 9.79
N MET A 14 52.69 -46.20 10.98
CA MET A 14 53.27 -46.71 12.22
C MET A 14 52.14 -47.31 13.07
N ASN A 15 52.20 -48.64 13.20
CA ASN A 15 51.32 -49.45 14.07
C ASN A 15 51.64 -49.14 15.53
N PHE A 16 50.67 -48.88 16.35
CA PHE A 16 50.70 -49.03 17.80
C PHE A 16 49.51 -49.83 18.32
N ARG A 17 49.87 -50.94 18.96
CA ARG A 17 49.03 -51.91 19.61
C ARG A 17 48.57 -51.38 20.98
N LEU A 18 47.32 -51.64 21.27
CA LEU A 18 46.65 -51.96 22.56
C LEU A 18 47.30 -51.48 23.88
N ARG A 19 46.54 -50.68 24.64
CA ARG A 19 46.30 -50.93 26.09
C ARG A 19 44.88 -50.45 26.43
N ALA A 20 44.05 -51.40 26.86
CA ALA A 20 42.76 -51.16 27.42
C ALA A 20 42.93 -50.55 28.83
N ALA A 21 42.32 -49.45 29.10
CA ALA A 21 42.05 -48.94 30.45
C ALA A 21 40.57 -48.60 30.52
N LEU A 22 39.81 -49.37 31.31
CA LEU A 22 38.45 -49.07 31.71
C LEU A 22 38.46 -47.76 32.53
N PHE A 23 37.84 -46.71 31.96
CA PHE A 23 37.37 -45.59 32.75
C PHE A 23 35.83 -45.56 32.62
N LEU A 24 35.15 -46.02 33.69
CA LEU A 24 33.75 -45.70 33.91
C LEU A 24 33.64 -44.22 34.19
N SER A 25 33.33 -43.45 33.18
CA SER A 25 32.82 -42.07 33.33
C SER A 25 31.31 -42.10 33.38
N VAL A 26 30.78 -41.81 34.56
CA VAL A 26 29.39 -41.48 34.82
C VAL A 26 29.01 -40.29 33.94
N LEU A 27 28.34 -40.57 32.85
CA LEU A 27 27.78 -39.52 31.97
C LEU A 27 26.51 -38.98 32.67
N SER A 28 26.70 -37.88 33.42
CA SER A 28 25.56 -37.08 33.93
C SER A 28 24.73 -36.62 32.77
N TRP A 29 23.50 -37.12 32.69
CA TRP A 29 22.46 -36.59 31.83
C TRP A 29 22.13 -35.12 32.27
N LEU A 30 22.71 -34.16 31.63
CA LEU A 30 22.15 -32.81 31.57
C LEU A 30 20.99 -32.88 30.61
N PRO A 31 19.76 -32.51 31.03
CA PRO A 31 18.67 -32.32 30.07
C PRO A 31 19.09 -31.23 29.13
N GLY A 32 19.38 -31.61 27.89
CA GLY A 32 19.66 -30.66 26.82
C GLY A 32 18.51 -29.66 26.80
N ALA A 33 18.87 -28.37 26.97
CA ALA A 33 17.97 -27.29 26.68
C ALA A 33 17.56 -27.45 25.21
N VAL A 34 16.38 -28.03 25.00
CA VAL A 34 15.71 -28.00 23.71
C VAL A 34 15.51 -26.51 23.46
N GLY A 35 16.37 -25.94 22.65
CA GLY A 35 16.24 -24.55 22.23
C GLY A 35 14.82 -24.40 21.73
N ALA A 36 14.05 -23.52 22.39
CA ALA A 36 12.72 -23.18 21.93
C ALA A 36 12.85 -22.76 20.47
N VAL A 37 12.39 -23.61 19.56
CA VAL A 37 12.22 -23.23 18.15
C VAL A 37 11.30 -22.04 18.20
N ALA A 38 11.85 -20.85 17.95
CA ALA A 38 11.07 -19.64 17.88
C ALA A 38 9.89 -19.93 16.93
N ARG A 39 8.66 -19.87 17.43
CA ARG A 39 7.48 -19.93 16.57
C ARG A 39 7.69 -18.90 15.47
N PRO A 40 7.48 -19.25 14.19
CA PRO A 40 7.50 -18.23 13.14
C PRO A 40 6.60 -17.10 13.60
N ALA A 41 7.13 -15.88 13.63
CA ALA A 41 6.33 -14.71 13.95
C ALA A 41 5.09 -14.74 13.05
N GLU A 42 3.90 -14.57 13.62
CA GLU A 42 2.68 -14.52 12.82
C GLU A 42 2.83 -13.38 11.81
N ALA A 43 2.59 -13.67 10.54
CA ALA A 43 2.69 -12.67 9.49
C ALA A 43 1.72 -11.52 9.79
N PRO A 44 2.17 -10.25 9.74
CA PRO A 44 1.38 -9.09 10.17
C PRO A 44 0.23 -8.80 9.21
N ASN A 45 -0.77 -8.05 9.66
CA ASN A 45 -1.66 -7.32 8.77
C ASN A 45 -0.87 -6.28 7.98
N ILE A 46 -1.34 -5.95 6.80
CA ILE A 46 -0.69 -4.98 5.92
C ILE A 46 -1.72 -3.91 5.53
N ILE A 47 -1.41 -2.66 5.83
CA ILE A 47 -2.17 -1.51 5.34
C ILE A 47 -1.26 -0.68 4.46
N PHE A 48 -1.67 -0.44 3.22
CA PHE A 48 -0.92 0.37 2.27
C PHE A 48 -1.75 1.60 1.88
N ILE A 49 -1.35 2.76 2.36
CA ILE A 49 -2.00 4.05 2.12
C ILE A 49 -1.26 4.78 1.02
N MET A 50 -1.96 5.18 -0.02
CA MET A 50 -1.41 5.94 -1.14
C MET A 50 -2.22 7.22 -1.35
N ALA A 51 -1.55 8.37 -1.27
CA ALA A 51 -2.12 9.65 -1.68
C ALA A 51 -2.08 9.80 -3.21
N ASP A 52 -2.88 10.71 -3.76
CA ASP A 52 -2.95 11.02 -5.20
C ASP A 52 -2.43 12.45 -5.42
N ASP A 53 -1.31 12.58 -6.13
CA ASP A 53 -0.62 13.85 -6.42
C ASP A 53 -0.17 14.61 -5.14
N LEU A 54 0.30 13.92 -4.11
CA LEU A 54 0.91 14.52 -2.92
C LEU A 54 2.41 14.70 -3.14
N GLY A 55 2.88 15.93 -3.10
CA GLY A 55 4.29 16.25 -3.26
C GLY A 55 5.13 15.93 -2.01
N TYR A 56 6.41 15.61 -2.22
CA TYR A 56 7.38 15.41 -1.13
C TYR A 56 7.39 16.60 -0.14
N GLY A 57 7.31 17.82 -0.66
CA GLY A 57 7.31 19.05 0.12
C GLY A 57 5.96 19.40 0.77
N ASP A 58 4.93 18.57 0.69
CA ASP A 58 3.63 18.82 1.32
C ASP A 58 3.55 18.30 2.75
N LEU A 59 4.49 17.46 3.18
CA LEU A 59 4.53 16.88 4.51
C LEU A 59 5.58 17.53 5.40
N ARG A 60 5.21 17.80 6.66
CA ARG A 60 6.10 18.43 7.63
C ARG A 60 7.32 17.57 7.96
N CYS A 61 7.19 16.25 8.04
CA CYS A 61 8.29 15.32 8.25
C CYS A 61 9.36 15.40 7.15
N TYR A 62 9.04 15.98 5.99
CA TYR A 62 10.00 16.30 4.91
C TYR A 62 10.35 17.78 4.80
N GLY A 63 10.01 18.60 5.81
CA GLY A 63 10.55 19.95 5.99
C GLY A 63 9.59 21.10 5.68
N GLN A 64 8.36 20.86 5.18
CA GLN A 64 7.40 21.94 5.06
C GLN A 64 6.92 22.42 6.44
N LYS A 65 6.46 23.70 6.56
CA LYS A 65 6.21 24.33 7.87
C LYS A 65 4.78 24.85 8.05
N VAL A 66 3.95 24.74 7.03
CA VAL A 66 2.67 25.46 6.95
C VAL A 66 1.47 24.54 7.03
N ILE A 67 1.47 23.44 6.26
CA ILE A 67 0.41 22.45 6.27
C ILE A 67 0.57 21.57 7.52
N ARG A 68 -0.53 21.29 8.18
CA ARG A 68 -0.52 20.50 9.43
C ARG A 68 -0.68 19.03 9.11
N THR A 69 0.36 18.22 9.46
CA THR A 69 0.39 16.77 9.24
C THR A 69 0.89 16.02 10.48
N PRO A 70 0.34 16.28 11.70
CA PRO A 70 0.89 15.76 12.94
C PRO A 70 0.83 14.23 13.05
N ARG A 71 -0.12 13.58 12.38
CA ARG A 71 -0.29 12.13 12.44
C ARG A 71 0.71 11.40 11.54
N LEU A 72 0.94 11.93 10.34
CA LEU A 72 1.97 11.45 9.43
C LEU A 72 3.37 11.77 9.95
N ASP A 73 3.55 12.92 10.59
CA ASP A 73 4.81 13.28 11.25
C ASP A 73 5.16 12.27 12.35
N ARG A 74 4.18 11.96 13.22
CA ARG A 74 4.33 10.94 14.26
C ARG A 74 4.62 9.56 13.68
N MET A 75 3.91 9.15 12.63
CA MET A 75 4.18 7.88 11.93
C MET A 75 5.62 7.82 11.40
N ALA A 76 6.15 8.95 10.91
CA ALA A 76 7.53 9.05 10.43
C ALA A 76 8.57 9.04 11.57
N GLU A 77 8.22 9.53 12.76
CA GLU A 77 9.06 9.51 13.97
C GLU A 77 9.11 8.12 14.61
N GLU A 78 7.98 7.41 14.62
CA GLU A 78 7.85 6.07 15.23
C GLU A 78 8.28 4.94 14.28
N GLY A 79 8.42 5.22 12.98
CA GLY A 79 8.71 4.24 11.95
C GLY A 79 9.96 4.54 11.12
N ILE A 80 9.93 4.13 9.87
CA ILE A 80 11.01 4.34 8.90
C ILE A 80 10.59 5.41 7.90
N ARG A 81 11.34 6.50 7.81
CA ARG A 81 11.16 7.56 6.84
C ARG A 81 12.16 7.42 5.70
N PHE A 82 11.67 7.18 4.50
CA PHE A 82 12.50 7.08 3.31
C PHE A 82 12.76 8.47 2.71
N THR A 83 14.02 8.82 2.52
CA THR A 83 14.43 10.08 1.90
C THR A 83 14.73 9.96 0.40
N GLN A 84 14.86 8.72 -0.10
CA GLN A 84 15.13 8.38 -1.49
C GLN A 84 14.26 7.18 -1.89
N CYS A 85 12.94 7.40 -2.01
CA CYS A 85 11.98 6.41 -2.49
C CYS A 85 11.08 7.06 -3.54
N TYR A 86 11.13 6.54 -4.75
CA TYR A 86 10.49 7.15 -5.90
C TYR A 86 9.29 6.35 -6.36
N ALA A 87 8.23 7.05 -6.78
CA ALA A 87 7.07 6.42 -7.42
C ALA A 87 7.47 5.72 -8.73
N GLY A 88 6.76 4.66 -9.06
CA GLY A 88 7.06 3.85 -10.25
C GLY A 88 6.86 4.55 -11.58
N SER A 89 6.16 5.70 -11.59
CA SER A 89 5.94 6.55 -12.75
C SER A 89 5.50 7.94 -12.32
N THR A 90 5.57 8.90 -13.24
CA THR A 90 5.20 10.31 -13.03
C THR A 90 3.70 10.60 -13.11
N VAL A 91 2.86 9.60 -13.42
CA VAL A 91 1.40 9.74 -13.50
C VAL A 91 0.70 8.52 -12.89
N CYS A 92 -0.56 8.73 -12.48
CA CYS A 92 -1.31 7.85 -11.60
C CYS A 92 -1.41 6.38 -12.05
N ALA A 93 -2.00 6.09 -13.23
CA ALA A 93 -2.28 4.70 -13.61
C ALA A 93 -1.02 3.84 -13.76
N PRO A 94 0.05 4.27 -14.46
CA PRO A 94 1.26 3.46 -14.55
C PRO A 94 1.99 3.34 -13.21
N SER A 95 2.00 4.36 -12.35
CA SER A 95 2.57 4.25 -11.00
C SER A 95 1.84 3.18 -10.17
N ARG A 96 0.50 3.19 -10.19
CA ARG A 96 -0.34 2.18 -9.52
C ARG A 96 -0.13 0.79 -10.11
N SER A 97 0.07 0.68 -11.43
CA SER A 97 0.38 -0.59 -12.10
C SER A 97 1.74 -1.15 -11.65
N VAL A 98 2.76 -0.29 -11.54
CA VAL A 98 4.09 -0.67 -11.02
C VAL A 98 3.97 -1.18 -9.58
N LEU A 99 3.24 -0.46 -8.72
CA LEU A 99 3.01 -0.88 -7.34
C LEU A 99 2.30 -2.23 -7.26
N MET A 100 1.21 -2.41 -8.01
CA MET A 100 0.41 -3.63 -7.94
C MET A 100 1.14 -4.84 -8.49
N THR A 101 1.95 -4.67 -9.57
CA THR A 101 2.57 -5.81 -10.27
C THR A 101 4.04 -6.01 -9.93
N GLY A 102 4.68 -5.09 -9.22
CA GLY A 102 6.13 -5.10 -8.99
C GLY A 102 6.97 -4.95 -10.27
N ARG A 103 6.36 -4.60 -11.40
CA ARG A 103 7.03 -4.51 -12.71
C ARG A 103 7.34 -3.06 -13.06
N HIS A 104 8.57 -2.79 -13.40
CA HIS A 104 9.00 -1.50 -13.93
C HIS A 104 8.15 -1.04 -15.13
N THR A 105 7.97 0.27 -15.33
CA THR A 105 7.14 0.85 -16.40
C THR A 105 7.47 0.36 -17.81
N GLY A 106 8.69 -0.10 -18.07
CA GLY A 106 9.08 -0.77 -19.31
C GLY A 106 8.44 -2.15 -19.53
N HIS A 107 7.96 -2.79 -18.48
CA HIS A 107 7.44 -4.18 -18.49
C HIS A 107 6.00 -4.31 -18.00
N THR A 108 5.46 -3.31 -17.30
CA THR A 108 4.05 -3.33 -16.86
C THR A 108 3.09 -3.14 -18.03
N THR A 109 1.89 -3.66 -17.90
CA THR A 109 0.84 -3.56 -18.93
C THR A 109 0.32 -2.13 -19.07
N VAL A 110 0.08 -1.44 -17.94
CA VAL A 110 -0.45 -0.07 -17.93
C VAL A 110 0.71 0.92 -17.85
N ARG A 111 1.03 1.55 -19.00
CA ARG A 111 2.20 2.47 -19.14
C ARG A 111 1.83 3.94 -19.19
N GLY A 112 0.55 4.27 -19.10
CA GLY A 112 0.04 5.64 -19.15
C GLY A 112 -1.41 5.71 -18.70
N ASN A 113 -1.89 6.93 -18.47
CA ASN A 113 -3.30 7.16 -18.14
C ASN A 113 -4.24 6.87 -19.33
N PHE A 114 -3.68 6.75 -20.52
CA PHE A 114 -4.35 6.37 -21.78
C PHE A 114 -3.42 5.46 -22.58
N GLY A 115 -3.97 4.63 -23.46
CA GLY A 115 -3.18 3.74 -24.29
C GLY A 115 -3.96 3.12 -25.44
N VAL A 116 -3.21 2.55 -26.40
CA VAL A 116 -3.77 1.79 -27.50
C VAL A 116 -4.38 0.49 -26.96
N GLY A 117 -5.56 0.12 -27.45
CA GLY A 117 -6.28 -1.08 -27.01
C GLY A 117 -7.05 -0.94 -25.72
N GLY A 118 -7.13 0.29 -25.16
CA GLY A 118 -7.92 0.58 -23.95
C GLY A 118 -9.42 0.68 -24.23
N VAL A 119 -10.20 0.55 -23.16
CA VAL A 119 -11.68 0.70 -23.20
C VAL A 119 -12.04 2.15 -23.51
N LYS A 120 -12.75 2.37 -24.62
CA LYS A 120 -13.19 3.70 -25.05
C LYS A 120 -14.37 4.22 -24.20
N GLY A 121 -14.55 5.52 -24.19
CA GLY A 121 -15.74 6.19 -23.65
C GLY A 121 -15.60 6.77 -22.24
N LEU A 122 -14.87 6.16 -21.35
CA LEU A 122 -14.74 6.64 -19.97
C LEU A 122 -13.43 7.45 -19.77
N GLY A 123 -13.26 8.53 -20.50
CA GLY A 123 -12.15 9.45 -20.21
C GLY A 123 -11.26 9.84 -21.37
N GLY A 124 -11.77 9.79 -22.58
CA GLY A 124 -11.10 10.31 -23.79
C GLY A 124 -10.99 9.31 -24.92
N GLY A 125 -10.64 9.80 -26.11
CA GLY A 125 -10.64 9.03 -27.34
C GLY A 125 -9.63 7.87 -27.43
N LYS A 126 -8.60 7.86 -26.58
CA LYS A 126 -7.56 6.82 -26.57
C LYS A 126 -7.88 5.62 -25.67
N GLY A 127 -8.91 5.72 -24.81
CA GLY A 127 -9.30 4.66 -23.89
C GLY A 127 -8.37 4.46 -22.69
N ARG A 128 -8.75 3.53 -21.83
CA ARG A 128 -8.02 3.11 -20.64
C ARG A 128 -7.52 1.68 -20.82
N VAL A 129 -6.24 1.44 -20.57
CA VAL A 129 -5.68 0.09 -20.64
C VAL A 129 -5.93 -0.59 -19.30
N PRO A 130 -6.67 -1.71 -19.27
CA PRO A 130 -6.82 -2.51 -18.06
C PRO A 130 -5.61 -3.43 -17.86
N LEU A 131 -5.38 -3.87 -16.61
CA LEU A 131 -4.52 -5.02 -16.34
C LEU A 131 -5.06 -6.25 -17.06
N ARG A 132 -4.16 -7.12 -17.49
CA ARG A 132 -4.48 -8.39 -18.16
C ARG A 132 -4.71 -9.48 -17.12
N ALA A 133 -5.39 -10.54 -17.50
CA ALA A 133 -5.58 -11.72 -16.65
C ALA A 133 -4.27 -12.40 -16.20
N GLY A 134 -3.19 -12.22 -16.96
CA GLY A 134 -1.86 -12.75 -16.62
C GLY A 134 -0.96 -11.77 -15.87
N ASP A 135 -1.44 -10.58 -15.53
CA ASP A 135 -0.71 -9.65 -14.67
C ASP A 135 -0.98 -10.04 -13.22
N VAL A 136 0.02 -10.59 -12.55
CA VAL A 136 -0.08 -10.97 -11.13
C VAL A 136 0.10 -9.72 -10.28
N THR A 137 -0.83 -9.50 -9.37
CA THR A 137 -0.83 -8.36 -8.45
C THR A 137 -0.41 -8.76 -7.04
N ILE A 138 0.05 -7.77 -6.24
CA ILE A 138 0.32 -7.98 -4.82
C ILE A 138 -0.91 -8.50 -4.05
N ALA A 139 -2.13 -8.10 -4.47
CA ALA A 139 -3.36 -8.56 -3.84
C ALA A 139 -3.59 -10.06 -4.09
N GLU A 140 -3.31 -10.57 -5.30
CA GLU A 140 -3.39 -12.00 -5.61
C GLU A 140 -2.36 -12.79 -4.82
N VAL A 141 -1.10 -12.34 -4.77
CA VAL A 141 -0.02 -12.99 -3.98
C VAL A 141 -0.37 -13.06 -2.50
N LEU A 142 -0.87 -11.96 -1.92
CA LEU A 142 -1.26 -11.95 -0.51
C LEU A 142 -2.52 -12.79 -0.25
N LYS A 143 -3.47 -12.82 -1.19
CA LYS A 143 -4.64 -13.69 -1.10
C LYS A 143 -4.24 -15.17 -1.10
N GLU A 144 -3.33 -15.59 -1.96
CA GLU A 144 -2.76 -16.94 -1.97
C GLU A 144 -2.03 -17.26 -0.65
N ALA A 145 -1.41 -16.26 -0.02
CA ALA A 145 -0.81 -16.39 1.31
C ALA A 145 -1.84 -16.38 2.47
N GLY A 146 -3.14 -16.39 2.17
CA GLY A 146 -4.24 -16.47 3.14
C GLY A 146 -4.68 -15.14 3.75
N TYR A 147 -4.32 -14.01 3.15
CA TYR A 147 -4.83 -12.71 3.54
C TYR A 147 -6.23 -12.46 2.98
N LEU A 148 -7.10 -11.89 3.80
CA LEU A 148 -8.30 -11.24 3.30
C LEU A 148 -7.92 -9.90 2.68
N THR A 149 -8.32 -9.67 1.43
CA THR A 149 -7.89 -8.47 0.69
C THR A 149 -9.01 -7.44 0.58
N GLY A 150 -8.68 -6.19 0.93
CA GLY A 150 -9.59 -5.05 0.85
C GLY A 150 -8.97 -3.86 0.12
N MET A 151 -9.84 -3.08 -0.56
CA MET A 151 -9.42 -1.84 -1.20
C MET A 151 -10.51 -0.78 -1.11
N THR A 152 -10.14 0.49 -0.87
CA THR A 152 -11.08 1.60 -1.02
C THR A 152 -10.39 2.86 -1.52
N GLY A 153 -10.98 3.49 -2.55
CA GLY A 153 -10.45 4.69 -3.19
C GLY A 153 -10.38 4.57 -4.71
N LYS A 154 -9.26 5.02 -5.29
CA LYS A 154 -9.03 5.10 -6.74
C LYS A 154 -8.27 3.89 -7.26
N TRP A 155 -8.91 3.07 -8.11
CA TRP A 155 -8.24 1.96 -8.77
C TRP A 155 -7.42 2.37 -10.00
N GLY A 156 -8.08 2.71 -11.08
CA GLY A 156 -7.47 3.21 -12.32
C GLY A 156 -6.79 2.18 -13.21
N LEU A 157 -6.88 0.89 -12.90
CA LEU A 157 -6.22 -0.21 -13.61
C LEU A 157 -7.19 -1.18 -14.28
N GLY A 158 -8.48 -0.82 -14.32
CA GLY A 158 -9.52 -1.58 -14.99
C GLY A 158 -10.84 -0.85 -14.96
N GLU A 159 -11.74 -1.28 -15.86
CA GLU A 159 -13.09 -0.75 -16.01
C GLU A 159 -14.10 -1.89 -15.77
N PRO A 160 -15.39 -1.63 -15.71
CA PRO A 160 -16.39 -2.69 -15.66
C PRO A 160 -16.16 -3.70 -16.78
N ASP A 161 -16.35 -4.97 -16.50
CA ASP A 161 -16.27 -6.09 -17.45
C ASP A 161 -14.89 -6.30 -18.12
N THR A 162 -13.83 -5.73 -17.53
CA THR A 162 -12.44 -5.99 -17.94
C THR A 162 -11.71 -6.95 -17.01
N THR A 163 -10.65 -7.58 -17.50
CA THR A 163 -9.75 -8.40 -16.69
C THR A 163 -9.05 -7.62 -15.59
N GLY A 164 -8.91 -6.29 -15.73
CA GLY A 164 -8.33 -5.40 -14.73
C GLY A 164 -9.29 -4.97 -13.62
N HIS A 165 -10.50 -5.52 -13.54
CA HIS A 165 -11.43 -5.22 -12.46
C HIS A 165 -10.85 -5.67 -11.09
N PRO A 166 -10.97 -4.90 -9.99
CA PRO A 166 -10.34 -5.23 -8.71
C PRO A 166 -10.61 -6.65 -8.21
N ASN A 167 -11.86 -7.15 -8.34
CA ASN A 167 -12.15 -8.53 -7.94
C ASN A 167 -11.48 -9.59 -8.82
N ALA A 168 -11.14 -9.26 -10.07
CA ALA A 168 -10.37 -10.15 -10.95
C ALA A 168 -8.87 -10.05 -10.69
N GLN A 169 -8.43 -9.05 -9.95
CA GLN A 169 -7.06 -8.74 -9.59
C GLN A 169 -6.77 -8.95 -8.09
N GLY A 170 -7.51 -9.87 -7.45
CA GLY A 170 -7.21 -10.37 -6.13
C GLY A 170 -7.90 -9.67 -4.95
N PHE A 171 -8.68 -8.62 -5.14
CA PHE A 171 -9.40 -7.97 -4.04
C PHE A 171 -10.76 -8.63 -3.76
N ASP A 172 -10.95 -9.13 -2.53
CA ASP A 172 -12.21 -9.71 -2.06
C ASP A 172 -13.28 -8.64 -1.85
N ASN A 173 -12.91 -7.56 -1.18
CA ASN A 173 -13.78 -6.45 -0.82
C ASN A 173 -13.22 -5.15 -1.38
N TRP A 174 -14.02 -4.42 -2.12
CA TRP A 174 -13.60 -3.10 -2.56
C TRP A 174 -14.75 -2.11 -2.71
N PHE A 175 -14.42 -0.81 -2.56
CA PHE A 175 -15.34 0.29 -2.69
C PHE A 175 -14.61 1.53 -3.22
N GLY A 176 -15.06 2.11 -4.33
CA GLY A 176 -14.41 3.31 -4.85
C GLY A 176 -14.62 3.58 -6.34
N PHE A 177 -13.61 4.15 -6.96
CA PHE A 177 -13.57 4.49 -8.37
C PHE A 177 -12.84 3.43 -9.18
N LEU A 178 -13.48 2.87 -10.20
CA LEU A 178 -12.79 2.13 -11.26
C LEU A 178 -12.02 3.08 -12.16
N ASN A 179 -12.69 4.15 -12.60
CA ASN A 179 -12.18 5.06 -13.61
C ASN A 179 -11.32 6.17 -13.02
N GLN A 180 -10.14 6.33 -13.59
CA GLN A 180 -9.13 7.32 -13.25
C GLN A 180 -9.66 8.77 -13.30
N ARG A 181 -10.40 9.14 -14.35
CA ARG A 181 -10.90 10.51 -14.53
C ARG A 181 -12.05 10.84 -13.58
N ARG A 182 -12.92 9.86 -13.28
CA ARG A 182 -14.01 10.06 -12.32
C ARG A 182 -13.51 10.33 -10.91
N ALA A 183 -12.36 9.75 -10.55
CA ALA A 183 -11.70 9.96 -9.27
C ALA A 183 -11.19 11.40 -9.05
N HIS A 184 -11.25 12.26 -10.08
CA HIS A 184 -10.95 13.69 -9.94
C HIS A 184 -12.14 14.52 -9.43
N ASN A 185 -13.33 13.92 -9.31
CA ASN A 185 -14.49 14.57 -8.72
C ASN A 185 -14.72 13.98 -7.32
N HIS A 186 -14.43 14.77 -6.30
CA HIS A 186 -14.57 14.37 -4.90
C HIS A 186 -16.02 14.33 -4.41
N TYR A 187 -16.97 14.80 -5.23
CA TYR A 187 -18.42 14.73 -5.03
C TYR A 187 -19.11 13.98 -6.17
N ALA A 188 -18.55 12.85 -6.55
CA ALA A 188 -19.10 12.03 -7.62
C ALA A 188 -20.53 11.55 -7.32
N GLY A 189 -21.37 11.46 -8.34
CA GLY A 189 -22.75 10.99 -8.20
C GLY A 189 -22.89 9.48 -7.94
N TYR A 190 -21.81 8.71 -8.12
CA TYR A 190 -21.76 7.29 -7.76
C TYR A 190 -20.35 6.77 -7.58
N LEU A 191 -20.22 5.67 -6.83
CA LEU A 191 -19.05 4.82 -6.67
C LEU A 191 -19.39 3.38 -7.07
N TRP A 192 -18.42 2.50 -6.96
CA TRP A 192 -18.61 1.07 -7.15
C TRP A 192 -18.37 0.34 -5.82
N ARG A 193 -19.17 -0.68 -5.56
CA ARG A 193 -18.92 -1.68 -4.50
C ARG A 193 -18.96 -3.06 -5.14
N GLY A 194 -17.82 -3.71 -5.21
CA GLY A 194 -17.73 -4.89 -6.04
C GLY A 194 -18.10 -4.58 -7.48
N ARG A 195 -19.10 -5.25 -8.04
CA ARG A 195 -19.59 -5.03 -9.41
C ARG A 195 -20.81 -4.13 -9.49
N GLU A 196 -21.26 -3.56 -8.40
CA GLU A 196 -22.48 -2.76 -8.31
C GLU A 196 -22.18 -1.28 -8.19
N LYS A 197 -22.99 -0.46 -8.87
CA LYS A 197 -22.96 0.98 -8.68
C LYS A 197 -23.72 1.38 -7.41
N VAL A 198 -23.04 2.12 -6.56
CA VAL A 198 -23.60 2.77 -5.39
C VAL A 198 -23.86 4.23 -5.73
N VAL A 199 -25.10 4.60 -5.93
CA VAL A 199 -25.50 5.98 -6.20
C VAL A 199 -25.31 6.80 -4.93
N LEU A 200 -24.82 8.03 -5.09
CA LEU A 200 -24.67 9.02 -4.02
C LEU A 200 -25.71 10.15 -4.21
N PRO A 201 -26.93 10.00 -3.68
CA PRO A 201 -28.02 10.93 -3.95
C PRO A 201 -27.72 12.36 -3.51
N GLY A 202 -26.95 12.53 -2.44
CA GLY A 202 -26.51 13.84 -1.94
C GLY A 202 -25.61 14.62 -2.91
N ASN A 203 -25.13 13.97 -3.99
CA ASN A 203 -24.29 14.61 -5.01
C ASN A 203 -25.03 14.79 -6.35
N ASN A 204 -26.31 14.39 -6.44
CA ASN A 204 -27.09 14.55 -7.66
C ASN A 204 -27.45 16.03 -7.91
N GLY A 205 -27.48 16.43 -9.18
CA GLY A 205 -27.82 17.80 -9.57
C GLY A 205 -26.76 18.84 -9.16
N GLY A 206 -25.51 18.43 -8.96
CA GLY A 206 -24.41 19.33 -8.58
C GLY A 206 -24.34 19.66 -7.09
N ARG A 207 -25.10 18.95 -6.24
CA ARG A 207 -24.96 19.04 -4.78
C ARG A 207 -23.63 18.43 -4.34
N GLU A 208 -23.08 18.92 -3.25
CA GLU A 208 -21.79 18.51 -2.69
C GLU A 208 -21.94 18.10 -1.22
N GLU A 209 -22.81 17.08 -0.97
CA GLU A 209 -23.15 16.63 0.38
C GLU A 209 -22.35 15.38 0.83
N GLN A 210 -21.92 14.53 -0.12
CA GLN A 210 -21.23 13.27 0.16
C GLN A 210 -19.80 13.29 -0.36
N TYR A 211 -18.87 13.71 0.48
CA TYR A 211 -17.44 13.77 0.13
C TYR A 211 -16.85 12.36 0.05
N THR A 212 -16.35 11.98 -1.12
CA THR A 212 -15.92 10.59 -1.37
C THR A 212 -14.77 10.12 -0.49
N HIS A 213 -13.85 11.02 -0.10
CA HIS A 213 -12.76 10.68 0.81
C HIS A 213 -13.27 10.19 2.17
N ASP A 214 -14.33 10.83 2.71
CA ASP A 214 -14.93 10.41 3.98
C ASP A 214 -15.57 9.02 3.88
N LEU A 215 -16.20 8.73 2.73
CA LEU A 215 -16.80 7.42 2.47
C LEU A 215 -15.72 6.33 2.38
N PHE A 216 -14.57 6.64 1.79
CA PHE A 216 -13.43 5.71 1.73
C PHE A 216 -12.85 5.46 3.12
N THR A 217 -12.66 6.51 3.90
CA THR A 217 -12.20 6.37 5.29
C THR A 217 -13.18 5.55 6.13
N GLY A 218 -14.49 5.82 5.98
CA GLY A 218 -15.53 5.03 6.65
C GLY A 218 -15.45 3.55 6.30
N PHE A 219 -15.31 3.22 5.01
CA PHE A 219 -15.13 1.82 4.56
C PHE A 219 -13.86 1.18 5.16
N ALA A 220 -12.75 1.91 5.19
CA ALA A 220 -11.48 1.41 5.71
C ALA A 220 -11.59 1.05 7.21
N LEU A 221 -12.17 1.94 8.01
CA LEU A 221 -12.40 1.72 9.43
C LEU A 221 -13.34 0.52 9.69
N ASP A 222 -14.43 0.44 8.93
CA ASP A 222 -15.37 -0.68 8.99
C ASP A 222 -14.71 -2.02 8.58
N PHE A 223 -13.86 -1.99 7.54
CA PHE A 223 -13.14 -3.18 7.10
C PHE A 223 -12.23 -3.72 8.20
N VAL A 224 -11.45 -2.84 8.85
CA VAL A 224 -10.56 -3.23 9.95
C VAL A 224 -11.36 -3.82 11.12
N ARG A 225 -12.44 -3.14 11.57
CA ARG A 225 -13.28 -3.63 12.67
C ARG A 225 -13.87 -5.01 12.42
N ARG A 226 -14.39 -5.24 11.21
CA ARG A 226 -15.04 -6.51 10.86
C ARG A 226 -14.06 -7.67 10.68
N ASN A 227 -12.78 -7.38 10.49
CA ASN A 227 -11.78 -8.40 10.14
C ASN A 227 -10.61 -8.43 11.13
N GLN A 228 -10.79 -7.89 12.35
CA GLN A 228 -9.76 -7.81 13.37
C GLN A 228 -9.17 -9.17 13.78
N ASP A 229 -9.95 -10.23 13.63
CA ASP A 229 -9.55 -11.60 13.98
C ASP A 229 -8.92 -12.38 12.81
N ARG A 230 -8.68 -11.72 11.69
CA ARG A 230 -8.12 -12.32 10.47
C ARG A 230 -6.95 -11.51 9.97
N ARG A 231 -5.99 -12.17 9.36
CA ARG A 231 -4.94 -11.46 8.61
C ARG A 231 -5.55 -10.77 7.39
N PHE A 232 -5.24 -9.50 7.20
CA PHE A 232 -5.75 -8.74 6.08
C PHE A 232 -4.68 -7.90 5.39
N PHE A 233 -4.88 -7.67 4.12
CA PHE A 233 -4.24 -6.63 3.31
C PHE A 233 -5.29 -5.59 2.94
N LEU A 234 -5.08 -4.35 3.34
CA LEU A 234 -5.95 -3.23 3.02
C LEU A 234 -5.17 -2.18 2.20
N TYR A 235 -5.58 -1.98 0.97
CA TYR A 235 -5.04 -0.96 0.07
C TYR A 235 -5.95 0.27 0.06
N LEU A 236 -5.40 1.44 0.43
CA LEU A 236 -6.10 2.70 0.55
C LEU A 236 -5.56 3.73 -0.46
N PRO A 237 -5.85 3.58 -1.77
CA PRO A 237 -5.51 4.56 -2.78
C PRO A 237 -6.45 5.75 -2.72
N TYR A 238 -6.23 6.65 -1.78
CA TYR A 238 -7.00 7.87 -1.65
C TYR A 238 -6.90 8.74 -2.90
N CYS A 239 -7.92 9.62 -3.13
CA CYS A 239 -7.96 10.55 -4.26
C CYS A 239 -7.43 11.94 -3.89
N VAL A 240 -7.07 12.17 -2.65
CA VAL A 240 -6.60 13.46 -2.14
C VAL A 240 -5.08 13.46 -2.03
N PRO A 241 -4.42 14.62 -2.17
CA PRO A 241 -4.96 15.98 -2.36
C PRO A 241 -5.11 16.41 -3.82
N ARG A 242 -5.31 15.49 -4.74
CA ARG A 242 -5.39 15.77 -6.17
C ARG A 242 -6.38 16.88 -6.55
N ALA A 243 -6.04 17.74 -7.50
CA ALA A 243 -6.99 18.61 -8.22
C ALA A 243 -8.17 17.77 -8.77
N SER A 244 -9.45 18.27 -8.70
CA SER A 244 -9.88 19.68 -8.69
C SER A 244 -9.99 20.41 -7.33
N TYR A 245 -9.24 20.07 -6.31
CA TYR A 245 -9.21 20.78 -5.02
C TYR A 245 -10.59 21.08 -4.42
N GLN A 246 -11.54 20.14 -4.55
CA GLN A 246 -12.82 20.20 -3.90
C GLN A 246 -12.66 19.79 -2.44
N PHE A 247 -13.17 20.60 -1.55
CA PHE A 247 -13.11 20.36 -0.12
C PHE A 247 -14.44 20.74 0.54
N PRO A 248 -14.93 19.99 1.54
CA PRO A 248 -16.17 20.32 2.24
C PRO A 248 -16.13 21.74 2.83
N PRO A 249 -17.25 22.48 2.75
CA PRO A 249 -17.33 23.82 3.33
C PRO A 249 -17.09 23.80 4.83
N GLY A 250 -16.57 24.90 5.38
CA GLY A 250 -16.31 25.04 6.80
C GLY A 250 -14.92 25.63 7.11
N ASN A 251 -14.61 25.70 8.40
CA ASN A 251 -13.31 26.17 8.83
C ASN A 251 -12.29 25.02 8.82
N HIS A 252 -11.31 25.11 7.94
CA HIS A 252 -10.22 24.15 7.82
C HIS A 252 -8.86 24.68 8.36
N GLY A 253 -8.84 25.86 8.98
CA GLY A 253 -7.68 26.44 9.65
C GLY A 253 -6.65 27.14 8.73
N TYR A 254 -7.00 27.36 7.46
CA TYR A 254 -6.16 28.05 6.47
C TYR A 254 -6.76 29.36 5.96
N GLN A 255 -7.96 29.75 6.42
CA GLN A 255 -8.59 31.03 6.12
C GLN A 255 -7.75 32.18 6.65
N GLY A 256 -7.83 33.35 5.98
CA GLY A 256 -7.15 34.57 6.41
C GLY A 256 -5.64 34.63 6.13
N ARG A 257 -5.07 33.64 5.42
CA ARG A 257 -3.64 33.60 5.06
C ARG A 257 -3.29 34.37 3.79
N GLY A 258 -4.26 34.96 3.10
CA GLY A 258 -4.04 35.63 1.80
C GLY A 258 -3.79 34.66 0.63
N TRP A 259 -4.05 33.36 0.83
CA TRP A 259 -3.86 32.34 -0.20
C TRP A 259 -5.02 32.29 -1.18
N GLN A 260 -4.73 31.81 -2.39
CA GLN A 260 -5.76 31.52 -3.35
C GLN A 260 -6.62 30.32 -2.89
N LYS A 261 -7.85 30.22 -3.42
CA LYS A 261 -8.80 29.15 -3.05
C LYS A 261 -8.18 27.75 -3.21
N ASN A 262 -7.46 27.52 -4.32
CA ASN A 262 -6.87 26.21 -4.60
C ASN A 262 -5.77 25.85 -3.60
N GLU A 263 -4.95 26.80 -3.17
CA GLU A 263 -3.90 26.58 -2.16
C GLU A 263 -4.51 26.23 -0.81
N MET A 264 -5.54 26.96 -0.40
CA MET A 264 -6.27 26.66 0.84
C MET A 264 -6.93 25.28 0.80
N SER A 265 -7.57 24.94 -0.32
CA SER A 265 -8.22 23.64 -0.49
C SER A 265 -7.21 22.50 -0.49
N HIS A 266 -6.07 22.66 -1.18
CA HIS A 266 -4.99 21.67 -1.16
C HIS A 266 -4.50 21.42 0.26
N ALA A 267 -4.16 22.47 1.00
CA ALA A 267 -3.71 22.34 2.39
C ALA A 267 -4.76 21.69 3.30
N ALA A 268 -6.04 22.03 3.09
CA ALA A 268 -7.14 21.41 3.82
C ALA A 268 -7.31 19.92 3.50
N MET A 269 -7.16 19.54 2.22
CA MET A 269 -7.20 18.15 1.79
C MET A 269 -6.04 17.33 2.39
N VAL A 270 -4.82 17.87 2.40
CA VAL A 270 -3.66 17.23 3.04
C VAL A 270 -3.89 17.04 4.54
N SER A 271 -4.37 18.07 5.24
CA SER A 271 -4.66 17.94 6.68
C SER A 271 -5.83 17.00 6.98
N ARG A 272 -6.80 16.87 6.06
CA ARG A 272 -7.87 15.87 6.20
C ARG A 272 -7.35 14.46 6.01
N LEU A 273 -6.48 14.25 5.02
CA LEU A 273 -5.79 12.98 4.81
C LEU A 273 -5.01 12.58 6.08
N ASP A 274 -4.22 13.50 6.62
CA ASP A 274 -3.46 13.28 7.86
C ASP A 274 -4.36 12.88 9.03
N ARG A 275 -5.46 13.63 9.24
CA ARG A 275 -6.47 13.32 10.27
C ARG A 275 -7.02 11.89 10.09
N ASP A 276 -7.32 11.49 8.87
CA ASP A 276 -7.99 10.23 8.60
C ASP A 276 -7.01 9.05 8.65
N VAL A 277 -5.73 9.26 8.30
CA VAL A 277 -4.65 8.33 8.64
C VAL A 277 -4.56 8.17 10.16
N GLY A 278 -4.62 9.28 10.92
CA GLY A 278 -4.65 9.24 12.37
C GLY A 278 -5.79 8.40 12.93
N ARG A 279 -7.02 8.57 12.42
CA ARG A 279 -8.18 7.77 12.84
C ARG A 279 -7.98 6.26 12.61
N LEU A 280 -7.30 5.90 11.53
CA LEU A 280 -6.99 4.50 11.25
C LEU A 280 -5.95 3.96 12.23
N LEU A 281 -4.90 4.72 12.53
CA LEU A 281 -3.88 4.34 13.51
C LEU A 281 -4.50 4.22 14.92
N ASP A 282 -5.33 5.19 15.33
CA ASP A 282 -6.06 5.14 16.60
C ASP A 282 -6.97 3.90 16.71
N LEU A 283 -7.61 3.50 15.60
CA LEU A 283 -8.41 2.27 15.57
C LEU A 283 -7.54 1.00 15.72
N LEU A 284 -6.34 0.98 15.14
CA LEU A 284 -5.42 -0.16 15.34
C LEU A 284 -5.01 -0.27 16.81
N ASP A 285 -4.76 0.85 17.47
CA ASP A 285 -4.46 0.90 18.91
C ASP A 285 -5.67 0.42 19.75
N GLU A 286 -6.86 0.94 19.46
CA GLU A 286 -8.14 0.54 20.12
C GLU A 286 -8.38 -0.98 20.06
N LEU A 287 -8.07 -1.58 18.91
CA LEU A 287 -8.26 -3.01 18.66
C LEU A 287 -7.04 -3.88 19.05
N SER A 288 -5.99 -3.28 19.62
CA SER A 288 -4.73 -3.98 19.93
C SER A 288 -4.09 -4.67 18.73
N LEU A 289 -4.18 -4.03 17.55
CA LEU A 289 -3.63 -4.50 16.28
C LEU A 289 -2.33 -3.80 15.88
N SER A 290 -1.90 -2.73 16.56
CA SER A 290 -0.74 -1.92 16.16
C SER A 290 0.53 -2.76 16.04
N GLU A 291 0.84 -3.59 17.04
CA GLU A 291 2.02 -4.50 17.03
C GLU A 291 1.92 -5.64 16.01
N LYS A 292 0.74 -5.84 15.41
CA LYS A 292 0.44 -6.89 14.44
C LYS A 292 0.19 -6.34 13.03
N THR A 293 0.41 -5.05 12.80
CA THR A 293 0.09 -4.39 11.54
C THR A 293 1.24 -3.55 11.05
N VAL A 294 1.66 -3.78 9.81
CA VAL A 294 2.60 -2.90 9.11
C VAL A 294 1.80 -1.90 8.29
N VAL A 295 2.06 -0.61 8.49
CA VAL A 295 1.39 0.49 7.77
C VAL A 295 2.40 1.19 6.88
N PHE A 296 2.11 1.24 5.58
CA PHE A 296 2.87 2.00 4.59
C PHE A 296 2.10 3.26 4.20
N PHE A 297 2.82 4.36 4.02
CA PHE A 297 2.29 5.59 3.44
C PHE A 297 3.19 6.09 2.32
N CYS A 298 2.61 6.41 1.17
CA CYS A 298 3.30 7.02 0.04
C CYS A 298 2.38 7.92 -0.80
N SER A 299 2.92 8.58 -1.82
CA SER A 299 2.16 9.15 -2.93
C SER A 299 2.33 8.31 -4.19
N ASP A 300 1.36 8.38 -5.12
CA ASP A 300 1.48 7.71 -6.42
C ASP A 300 2.40 8.45 -7.39
N ASN A 301 2.53 9.74 -7.22
CA ASN A 301 3.49 10.66 -7.86
C ASN A 301 3.50 11.99 -7.08
N GLY A 302 4.34 12.94 -7.43
CA GLY A 302 4.40 14.24 -6.78
C GLY A 302 5.27 15.23 -7.50
#